data_5978042323cb4e892cc1f37b4603d8d6
#
_entry.id   5978042323cb4e892cc1f37b4603d8d6
#
_cell.length_a   1.000
_cell.length_b   1.000
_cell.length_c   1.000
_cell.angle_alpha   90.00
_cell.angle_beta   90.00
_cell.angle_gamma   90.00
#
_symmetry.space_group_name_H-M   'P 1'
#
loop_
_entity.id
_entity.type
_entity.pdbx_description
1 polymer ?
#
loop_
_entity_poly.entity_id
_entity_poly.type
_entity_poly.pdbx_seq_one_letter_code
_entity_poly.pdbx_strand_id
1 'polypeptide(L)'
;LTDECTASSHEQAIPHQFNIGNYGPSQGMPNNSSCGQYWWDLYNGIRRANIILEGVKKYNTPDNPKDGREGDLERRLGETLFFRAYLHYLVIRAYGEGVYMDHVVVPGEDMAYVKESFHSMVEKICADADAAYEKVDASYGGEYFGRVDKGACLGLKAIVRWMAATPLWNGGTLPNDTRAFKDEYT
;
A
#
# COMPACT_ATOMS: atom_id res chain seq x y z
N LEU A 1 -8.83 -14.34 -7.84
CA LEU A 1 -10.07 -14.74 -8.51
C LEU A 1 -9.69 -15.42 -9.82
N THR A 2 -9.97 -16.70 -9.93
CA THR A 2 -9.74 -17.49 -11.13
C THR A 2 -11.02 -18.30 -11.40
N ASP A 3 -11.17 -18.79 -12.60
CA ASP A 3 -12.24 -19.70 -13.00
C ASP A 3 -12.11 -21.10 -12.36
N GLU A 4 -10.96 -21.37 -11.74
CA GLU A 4 -10.67 -22.63 -11.03
C GLU A 4 -11.31 -22.70 -9.65
N CYS A 5 -11.82 -21.59 -9.11
CA CYS A 5 -12.32 -21.50 -7.74
C CYS A 5 -13.68 -20.82 -7.69
N THR A 6 -14.69 -21.53 -7.22
CA THR A 6 -16.01 -20.96 -6.96
C THR A 6 -16.30 -20.99 -5.45
N ALA A 7 -17.00 -19.96 -4.97
CA ALA A 7 -17.45 -19.92 -3.59
C ALA A 7 -18.55 -20.95 -3.36
N SER A 8 -18.45 -21.74 -2.29
CA SER A 8 -19.39 -22.79 -1.96
C SER A 8 -20.71 -22.28 -1.35
N SER A 9 -20.80 -21.01 -1.03
CA SER A 9 -22.00 -20.45 -0.41
C SER A 9 -22.08 -18.92 -0.58
N HIS A 10 -23.29 -18.45 -0.69
CA HIS A 10 -23.77 -17.07 -0.78
C HIS A 10 -23.66 -16.41 -2.15
N GLU A 11 -24.83 -16.03 -2.65
CA GLU A 11 -25.05 -15.24 -3.86
C GLU A 11 -24.32 -13.90 -3.88
N GLN A 12 -23.84 -13.43 -2.73
CA GLN A 12 -23.11 -12.17 -2.56
C GLN A 12 -21.58 -12.33 -2.47
N ALA A 13 -21.07 -13.55 -2.55
CA ALA A 13 -19.62 -13.76 -2.56
C ALA A 13 -19.00 -13.21 -3.86
N ILE A 14 -17.92 -12.46 -3.75
CA ILE A 14 -17.23 -11.83 -4.89
C ILE A 14 -16.90 -12.83 -5.99
N PRO A 15 -16.37 -14.04 -5.71
CA PRO A 15 -16.11 -15.03 -6.74
C PRO A 15 -17.37 -15.43 -7.50
N HIS A 16 -18.50 -15.56 -6.81
CA HIS A 16 -19.77 -15.88 -7.45
C HIS A 16 -20.25 -14.75 -8.38
N GLN A 17 -20.20 -13.50 -7.91
CA GLN A 17 -20.59 -12.34 -8.73
C GLN A 17 -19.73 -12.20 -9.99
N PHE A 18 -18.44 -12.49 -9.89
CA PHE A 18 -17.53 -12.53 -11.04
C PHE A 18 -17.93 -13.63 -12.02
N ASN A 19 -18.15 -14.86 -11.53
CA ASN A 19 -18.44 -16.03 -12.36
C ASN A 19 -19.76 -15.92 -13.13
N ILE A 20 -20.77 -15.25 -12.55
CA ILE A 20 -22.05 -15.00 -13.22
C ILE A 20 -22.06 -13.69 -14.05
N GLY A 21 -20.93 -13.00 -14.17
CA GLY A 21 -20.82 -11.75 -14.93
C GLY A 21 -21.54 -10.55 -14.32
N ASN A 22 -21.93 -10.61 -13.07
CA ASN A 22 -22.70 -9.56 -12.38
C ASN A 22 -21.81 -8.52 -11.69
N TYR A 23 -20.50 -8.59 -11.91
CA TYR A 23 -19.56 -7.62 -11.37
C TYR A 23 -19.26 -6.54 -12.42
N GLY A 24 -19.63 -5.30 -12.12
CA GLY A 24 -19.46 -4.17 -13.02
C GLY A 24 -19.13 -2.86 -12.32
N PRO A 25 -18.68 -1.84 -13.06
CA PRO A 25 -18.27 -0.54 -12.50
C PRO A 25 -19.37 0.19 -11.72
N SER A 26 -20.63 -0.09 -12.07
CA SER A 26 -21.78 0.55 -11.41
C SER A 26 -22.18 -0.03 -10.06
N GLN A 27 -21.68 -1.22 -9.76
CA GLN A 27 -22.02 -1.91 -8.51
C GLN A 27 -21.03 -1.63 -7.39
N GLY A 28 -19.92 -0.97 -7.70
CA GLY A 28 -18.84 -0.73 -6.75
C GLY A 28 -18.20 -2.04 -6.27
N MET A 29 -17.19 -1.92 -5.44
CA MET A 29 -16.73 -3.06 -4.65
C MET A 29 -17.85 -3.44 -3.69
N PRO A 30 -18.30 -4.73 -3.64
CA PRO A 30 -19.42 -5.13 -2.82
C PRO A 30 -19.27 -4.61 -1.40
N ASN A 31 -20.31 -3.95 -0.92
CA ASN A 31 -20.34 -3.24 0.34
C ASN A 31 -20.29 -4.17 1.55
N ASN A 32 -20.08 -5.46 1.32
CA ASN A 32 -20.10 -6.48 2.35
C ASN A 32 -18.70 -7.04 2.56
N SER A 33 -18.09 -6.51 3.57
CA SER A 33 -17.01 -7.05 4.41
C SER A 33 -15.66 -7.40 3.79
N SER A 34 -15.47 -7.38 2.48
CA SER A 34 -14.14 -7.74 1.95
C SER A 34 -13.49 -6.69 1.05
N CYS A 35 -14.26 -5.85 0.38
CA CYS A 35 -13.73 -4.89 -0.58
C CYS A 35 -14.26 -3.45 -0.41
N GLY A 36 -15.47 -3.24 0.08
CA GLY A 36 -15.98 -1.90 0.37
C GLY A 36 -15.28 -1.25 1.58
N GLN A 37 -14.84 -2.08 2.52
CA GLN A 37 -13.96 -1.68 3.62
C GLN A 37 -12.49 -1.55 3.20
N TYR A 38 -12.12 -1.99 2.00
CA TYR A 38 -10.73 -2.07 1.60
C TYR A 38 -10.02 -0.72 1.61
N TRP A 39 -10.67 0.35 1.10
CA TRP A 39 -10.16 1.72 1.20
C TRP A 39 -9.95 2.14 2.66
N TRP A 40 -10.97 1.94 3.47
CA TRP A 40 -10.93 2.31 4.88
C TRP A 40 -9.87 1.52 5.66
N ASP A 41 -9.76 0.22 5.43
CA ASP A 41 -8.78 -0.65 6.08
C ASP A 41 -7.35 -0.26 5.70
N LEU A 42 -7.11 0.08 4.43
CA LEU A 42 -5.81 0.52 3.95
C LEU A 42 -5.38 1.83 4.62
N TYR A 43 -6.25 2.84 4.63
CA TYR A 43 -5.93 4.12 5.26
C TYR A 43 -5.86 4.04 6.80
N ASN A 44 -6.60 3.14 7.43
CA ASN A 44 -6.39 2.82 8.84
C ASN A 44 -5.01 2.23 9.11
N GLY A 45 -4.56 1.31 8.26
CA GLY A 45 -3.22 0.76 8.34
C GLY A 45 -2.13 1.84 8.16
N ILE A 46 -2.28 2.70 7.16
CA ILE A 46 -1.40 3.84 6.89
C ILE A 46 -1.36 4.79 8.11
N ARG A 47 -2.52 5.14 8.66
CA ARG A 47 -2.59 5.96 9.86
C ARG A 47 -1.85 5.34 11.05
N ARG A 48 -1.99 4.03 11.26
CA ARG A 48 -1.26 3.31 12.32
C ARG A 48 0.24 3.35 12.09
N ALA A 49 0.70 3.19 10.86
CA ALA A 49 2.11 3.32 10.50
C ALA A 49 2.62 4.74 10.82
N ASN A 50 1.90 5.78 10.44
CA ASN A 50 2.27 7.16 10.75
C ASN A 50 2.30 7.43 12.25
N ILE A 51 1.35 6.91 13.05
CA ILE A 51 1.35 7.03 14.51
C ILE A 51 2.64 6.43 15.11
N ILE A 52 3.09 5.28 14.61
CA ILE A 52 4.34 4.66 15.07
C ILE A 52 5.53 5.54 14.71
N LEU A 53 5.63 5.98 13.44
CA LEU A 53 6.75 6.80 12.96
C LEU A 53 6.86 8.13 13.71
N GLU A 54 5.75 8.83 13.95
CA GLU A 54 5.72 10.08 14.70
C GLU A 54 5.93 9.84 16.21
N GLY A 55 5.34 8.77 16.74
CA GLY A 55 5.49 8.39 18.15
C GLY A 55 6.93 8.11 18.52
N VAL A 56 7.67 7.41 17.66
CA VAL A 56 9.10 7.18 17.88
C VAL A 56 9.87 8.49 17.90
N LYS A 57 9.64 9.38 16.92
CA LYS A 57 10.29 10.71 16.91
C LYS A 57 10.00 11.53 18.18
N LYS A 58 8.77 11.42 18.70
CA LYS A 58 8.33 12.18 19.88
C LYS A 58 8.84 11.62 21.20
N TYR A 59 8.87 10.31 21.34
CA TYR A 59 9.08 9.65 22.64
C TYR A 59 10.46 9.01 22.78
N ASN A 60 11.19 8.79 21.70
CA ASN A 60 12.57 8.33 21.73
C ASN A 60 13.51 9.50 21.54
N THR A 61 13.97 10.08 22.63
CA THR A 61 14.90 11.21 22.65
C THR A 61 16.23 10.78 23.25
N PRO A 62 17.35 11.52 22.96
CA PRO A 62 18.64 11.22 23.58
C PRO A 62 18.60 11.16 25.12
N ASP A 63 17.74 12.00 25.73
CA ASP A 63 17.59 12.05 27.19
C ASP A 63 16.68 10.96 27.76
N ASN A 64 15.90 10.30 26.89
CA ASN A 64 14.97 9.24 27.29
C ASN A 64 14.87 8.18 26.19
N PRO A 65 15.94 7.43 25.96
CA PRO A 65 15.93 6.38 24.94
C PRO A 65 14.96 5.26 25.34
N LYS A 66 14.07 4.88 24.42
CA LYS A 66 13.07 3.82 24.61
C LYS A 66 13.52 2.48 24.03
N ASP A 67 14.65 2.46 23.37
CA ASP A 67 15.21 1.25 22.81
C ASP A 67 16.06 0.55 23.87
N GLY A 68 15.49 -0.48 24.47
CA GLY A 68 16.24 -1.36 25.38
C GLY A 68 17.13 -2.38 24.67
N ARG A 69 17.09 -2.42 23.32
CA ARG A 69 17.86 -3.35 22.48
C ARG A 69 18.38 -2.58 21.28
N GLU A 70 19.69 -2.44 21.22
CA GLU A 70 20.37 -1.77 20.12
C GLU A 70 19.96 -2.37 18.76
N GLY A 71 19.51 -1.51 17.84
CA GLY A 71 19.05 -1.90 16.51
C GLY A 71 17.60 -2.38 16.39
N ASP A 72 16.92 -2.72 17.49
CA ASP A 72 15.53 -3.19 17.41
C ASP A 72 14.57 -2.07 16.97
N LEU A 73 14.82 -0.85 17.41
CA LEU A 73 14.03 0.31 17.05
C LEU A 73 14.17 0.66 15.56
N GLU A 74 15.39 0.70 15.05
CA GLU A 74 15.65 0.98 13.63
C GLU A 74 15.00 -0.06 12.72
N ARG A 75 15.09 -1.34 13.07
CA ARG A 75 14.40 -2.41 12.36
C ARG A 75 12.88 -2.19 12.34
N ARG A 76 12.27 -1.89 13.49
CA ARG A 76 10.83 -1.64 13.60
C ARG A 76 10.38 -0.43 12.79
N LEU A 77 11.19 0.63 12.75
CA LEU A 77 10.97 1.77 11.88
C LEU A 77 11.03 1.39 10.40
N GLY A 78 12.01 0.58 10.01
CA GLY A 78 12.14 0.06 8.67
C GLY A 78 10.93 -0.80 8.26
N GLU A 79 10.52 -1.72 9.11
CA GLU A 79 9.30 -2.52 8.90
C GLU A 79 8.05 -1.63 8.77
N THR A 80 7.94 -0.59 9.59
CA THR A 80 6.79 0.34 9.55
C THR A 80 6.75 1.13 8.25
N LEU A 81 7.91 1.62 7.78
CA LEU A 81 8.04 2.29 6.48
C LEU A 81 7.68 1.36 5.33
N PHE A 82 8.16 0.11 5.37
CA PHE A 82 7.79 -0.90 4.39
C PHE A 82 6.27 -1.12 4.34
N PHE A 83 5.62 -1.28 5.50
CA PHE A 83 4.18 -1.48 5.54
C PHE A 83 3.42 -0.23 5.07
N ARG A 84 3.89 0.98 5.36
CA ARG A 84 3.30 2.20 4.81
C ARG A 84 3.39 2.21 3.28
N ALA A 85 4.56 1.90 2.73
CA ALA A 85 4.76 1.75 1.29
C ALA A 85 3.84 0.69 0.68
N TYR A 86 3.78 -0.48 1.30
CA TYR A 86 2.97 -1.60 0.84
C TYR A 86 1.46 -1.28 0.84
N LEU A 87 0.98 -0.61 1.87
CA LEU A 87 -0.43 -0.21 1.96
C LEU A 87 -0.79 0.84 0.90
N HIS A 88 0.09 1.82 0.64
CA HIS A 88 -0.11 2.76 -0.46
C HIS A 88 -0.03 2.06 -1.83
N TYR A 89 0.84 1.07 -2.00
CA TYR A 89 0.84 0.24 -3.20
C TYR A 89 -0.51 -0.47 -3.39
N LEU A 90 -1.11 -1.01 -2.34
CA LEU A 90 -2.43 -1.62 -2.41
C LEU A 90 -3.52 -0.59 -2.77
N VAL A 91 -3.40 0.67 -2.32
CA VAL A 91 -4.29 1.76 -2.74
C VAL A 91 -4.20 1.98 -4.24
N ILE A 92 -3.00 2.23 -4.78
CA ILE A 92 -2.86 2.49 -6.23
C ILE A 92 -3.19 1.27 -7.08
N ARG A 93 -2.94 0.06 -6.58
CA ARG A 93 -3.32 -1.18 -7.27
C ARG A 93 -4.83 -1.33 -7.43
N ALA A 94 -5.60 -0.91 -6.42
CA ALA A 94 -7.05 -1.07 -6.41
C ALA A 94 -7.79 0.12 -7.03
N TYR A 95 -7.27 1.34 -6.87
CA TYR A 95 -7.98 2.58 -7.20
C TYR A 95 -7.25 3.47 -8.19
N GLY A 96 -6.01 3.18 -8.51
CA GLY A 96 -5.17 3.95 -9.43
C GLY A 96 -4.56 5.18 -8.78
N GLU A 97 -5.39 6.11 -8.37
CA GLU A 97 -4.99 7.34 -7.70
C GLU A 97 -5.40 7.30 -6.23
N GLY A 98 -4.68 8.03 -5.40
CA GLY A 98 -4.97 8.11 -3.98
C GLY A 98 -4.38 9.36 -3.33
N VAL A 99 -4.59 9.49 -2.04
CA VAL A 99 -3.94 10.51 -1.22
C VAL A 99 -2.74 9.86 -0.53
N TYR A 100 -1.55 10.40 -0.75
CA TYR A 100 -0.38 9.91 -0.02
C TYR A 100 -0.34 10.52 1.37
N MET A 101 -0.53 9.69 2.39
CA MET A 101 -0.57 10.11 3.79
C MET A 101 0.73 9.73 4.49
N ASP A 102 1.56 10.72 4.80
CA ASP A 102 2.86 10.56 5.47
C ASP A 102 2.88 11.06 6.92
N HIS A 103 1.76 11.55 7.41
CA HIS A 103 1.58 12.09 8.75
C HIS A 103 0.26 11.65 9.39
N VAL A 104 0.10 11.93 10.68
CA VAL A 104 -1.14 11.68 11.43
C VAL A 104 -2.03 12.91 11.35
N VAL A 105 -3.20 12.74 10.75
CA VAL A 105 -4.24 13.79 10.73
C VAL A 105 -4.64 14.15 12.16
N VAL A 106 -4.59 15.43 12.48
CA VAL A 106 -4.95 15.97 13.81
C VAL A 106 -6.29 16.70 13.78
N PRO A 107 -7.04 16.75 14.89
CA PRO A 107 -8.28 17.52 14.97
C PRO A 107 -8.05 18.99 14.62
N GLY A 108 -8.87 19.53 13.68
CA GLY A 108 -8.77 20.92 13.22
C GLY A 108 -7.86 21.12 12.01
N GLU A 109 -7.24 20.07 11.50
CA GLU A 109 -6.50 20.10 10.24
C GLU A 109 -7.45 20.29 9.04
N ASP A 110 -6.99 21.01 8.02
CA ASP A 110 -7.74 21.11 6.77
C ASP A 110 -7.78 19.78 6.06
N MET A 111 -8.97 19.26 5.85
CA MET A 111 -9.22 17.96 5.22
C MET A 111 -9.33 18.05 3.69
N ALA A 112 -8.96 19.17 3.08
CA ALA A 112 -9.00 19.37 1.63
C ALA A 112 -7.85 18.62 0.91
N TYR A 113 -7.71 17.32 1.17
CA TYR A 113 -6.73 16.48 0.50
C TYR A 113 -7.08 16.24 -0.96
N VAL A 114 -6.11 16.48 -1.83
CA VAL A 114 -6.22 16.22 -3.26
C VAL A 114 -5.57 14.88 -3.58
N LYS A 115 -6.20 14.11 -4.45
CA LYS A 115 -5.57 12.90 -5.00
C LYS A 115 -4.30 13.25 -5.74
N GLU A 116 -3.28 12.47 -5.53
CA GLU A 116 -2.04 12.56 -6.27
C GLU A 116 -2.11 11.74 -7.56
N SER A 117 -1.32 12.13 -8.55
CA SER A 117 -1.17 11.35 -9.77
C SER A 117 -0.59 9.97 -9.44
N PHE A 118 -0.90 9.00 -10.27
CA PHE A 118 -0.36 7.65 -10.13
C PHE A 118 1.18 7.65 -10.07
N HIS A 119 1.82 8.46 -10.91
CA HIS A 119 3.28 8.63 -10.92
C HIS A 119 3.83 9.16 -9.59
N SER A 120 3.25 10.25 -9.07
CA SER A 120 3.64 10.79 -7.77
C SER A 120 3.54 9.75 -6.66
N MET A 121 2.45 8.98 -6.64
CA MET A 121 2.27 7.89 -5.69
C MET A 121 3.36 6.81 -5.82
N VAL A 122 3.69 6.40 -7.06
CA VAL A 122 4.76 5.41 -7.33
C VAL A 122 6.10 5.87 -6.78
N GLU A 123 6.49 7.14 -7.02
CA GLU A 123 7.76 7.68 -6.54
C GLU A 123 7.82 7.72 -5.00
N LYS A 124 6.74 8.16 -4.35
CA LYS A 124 6.67 8.21 -2.88
C LYS A 124 6.68 6.82 -2.25
N ILE A 125 5.99 5.86 -2.84
CA ILE A 125 6.03 4.45 -2.39
C ILE A 125 7.44 3.89 -2.52
N CYS A 126 8.12 4.16 -3.64
CA CYS A 126 9.51 3.73 -3.83
C CYS A 126 10.45 4.40 -2.82
N ALA A 127 10.25 5.69 -2.52
CA ALA A 127 11.05 6.40 -1.53
C ALA A 127 10.89 5.81 -0.11
N ASP A 128 9.67 5.46 0.29
CA ASP A 128 9.42 4.76 1.56
C ASP A 128 10.08 3.38 1.59
N ALA A 129 10.03 2.64 0.48
CA ALA A 129 10.69 1.34 0.38
C ALA A 129 12.23 1.47 0.46
N ASP A 130 12.82 2.53 -0.11
CA ASP A 130 14.25 2.83 0.01
C ASP A 130 14.60 3.22 1.45
N ALA A 131 13.81 4.06 2.10
CA ALA A 131 14.00 4.42 3.51
C ALA A 131 13.87 3.20 4.44
N ALA A 132 12.99 2.26 4.12
CA ALA A 132 12.87 0.99 4.83
C ALA A 132 14.12 0.11 4.63
N TYR A 133 14.61 0.01 3.40
CA TYR A 133 15.81 -0.77 3.04
C TYR A 133 17.04 -0.37 3.86
N GLU A 134 17.23 0.92 4.14
CA GLU A 134 18.36 1.41 4.93
C GLU A 134 18.30 0.98 6.42
N LYS A 135 17.13 0.58 6.90
CA LYS A 135 16.87 0.29 8.33
C LYS A 135 16.71 -1.18 8.68
N VAL A 136 16.48 -2.02 7.68
CA VAL A 136 16.30 -3.46 7.89
C VAL A 136 17.56 -4.24 7.49
N ASP A 137 17.70 -5.44 8.04
CA ASP A 137 18.84 -6.32 7.73
C ASP A 137 18.71 -6.98 6.35
N ALA A 138 19.83 -7.50 5.86
CA ALA A 138 19.87 -8.19 4.58
C ALA A 138 19.04 -9.48 4.58
N SER A 139 18.95 -10.15 5.72
CA SER A 139 18.14 -11.36 5.90
C SER A 139 17.95 -11.63 7.39
N TYR A 140 16.90 -12.36 7.72
CA TYR A 140 16.61 -12.80 9.08
C TYR A 140 16.52 -14.33 9.15
N GLY A 141 17.09 -14.89 10.22
CA GLY A 141 17.02 -16.31 10.51
C GLY A 141 16.43 -16.58 11.91
N GLY A 142 16.25 -17.86 12.26
CA GLY A 142 15.75 -18.25 13.56
C GLY A 142 14.36 -17.71 13.87
N GLU A 143 14.18 -17.11 15.03
CA GLU A 143 12.90 -16.54 15.49
C GLU A 143 12.41 -15.33 14.68
N TYR A 144 13.29 -14.69 13.91
CA TYR A 144 12.97 -13.54 13.06
C TYR A 144 12.69 -13.90 11.60
N PHE A 145 12.67 -15.20 11.28
CA PHE A 145 12.35 -15.65 9.93
C PHE A 145 10.98 -15.15 9.46
N GLY A 146 10.93 -14.59 8.25
CA GLY A 146 9.69 -14.04 7.67
C GLY A 146 9.41 -12.57 8.00
N ARG A 147 10.31 -11.89 8.71
CA ARG A 147 10.23 -10.43 8.87
C ARG A 147 10.67 -9.72 7.60
N VAL A 148 10.33 -8.43 7.51
CA VAL A 148 10.72 -7.58 6.37
C VAL A 148 12.22 -7.41 6.36
N ASP A 149 12.85 -7.84 5.28
CA ASP A 149 14.28 -7.72 5.02
C ASP A 149 14.55 -6.83 3.79
N LYS A 150 15.82 -6.63 3.47
CA LYS A 150 16.21 -5.84 2.27
C LYS A 150 15.67 -6.44 0.97
N GLY A 151 15.55 -7.75 0.89
CA GLY A 151 14.96 -8.43 -0.27
C GLY A 151 13.49 -8.09 -0.45
N ALA A 152 12.73 -8.03 0.65
CA ALA A 152 11.31 -7.62 0.62
C ALA A 152 11.15 -6.17 0.14
N CYS A 153 12.00 -5.24 0.60
CA CYS A 153 11.97 -3.84 0.17
C CYS A 153 12.24 -3.70 -1.33
N LEU A 154 13.27 -4.37 -1.84
CA LEU A 154 13.57 -4.39 -3.28
C LEU A 154 12.47 -5.08 -4.09
N GLY A 155 11.90 -6.16 -3.58
CA GLY A 155 10.77 -6.86 -4.19
C GLY A 155 9.53 -5.98 -4.33
N LEU A 156 9.17 -5.24 -3.28
CA LEU A 156 8.07 -4.27 -3.35
C LEU A 156 8.33 -3.20 -4.40
N LYS A 157 9.53 -2.62 -4.40
CA LYS A 157 9.92 -1.60 -5.37
C LYS A 157 9.87 -2.12 -6.81
N ALA A 158 10.34 -3.35 -7.04
CA ALA A 158 10.28 -4.00 -8.35
C ALA A 158 8.83 -4.21 -8.82
N ILE A 159 7.94 -4.68 -7.95
CA ILE A 159 6.51 -4.88 -8.27
C ILE A 159 5.84 -3.56 -8.61
N VAL A 160 6.09 -2.50 -7.82
CA VAL A 160 5.50 -1.17 -8.04
C VAL A 160 5.96 -0.59 -9.38
N ARG A 161 7.26 -0.64 -9.68
CA ARG A 161 7.81 -0.19 -10.97
C ARG A 161 7.32 -1.03 -12.14
N TRP A 162 7.24 -2.34 -11.97
CA TRP A 162 6.70 -3.22 -13.01
C TRP A 162 5.23 -2.89 -13.30
N MET A 163 4.41 -2.67 -12.28
CA MET A 163 3.03 -2.26 -12.45
C MET A 163 2.93 -0.91 -13.22
N ALA A 164 3.76 0.06 -12.86
CA ALA A 164 3.81 1.37 -13.53
C ALA A 164 4.22 1.27 -15.00
N ALA A 165 5.05 0.28 -15.35
CA ALA A 165 5.48 0.04 -16.72
C ALA A 165 4.44 -0.70 -17.58
N THR A 166 3.34 -1.18 -16.99
CA THR A 166 2.30 -1.89 -17.77
C THR A 166 1.55 -0.93 -18.68
N PRO A 167 0.99 -1.42 -19.83
CA PRO A 167 0.24 -0.58 -20.76
C PRO A 167 -0.92 0.20 -20.15
N LEU A 168 -1.51 -0.32 -19.08
CA LEU A 168 -2.60 0.34 -18.36
C LEU A 168 -2.19 1.71 -17.81
N TRP A 169 -0.96 1.80 -17.28
CA TRP A 169 -0.45 2.99 -16.60
C TRP A 169 0.57 3.79 -17.41
N ASN A 170 1.10 3.17 -18.48
CA ASN A 170 2.15 3.75 -19.32
C ASN A 170 1.63 4.18 -20.70
N GLY A 171 0.39 4.68 -20.77
CA GLY A 171 -0.17 5.23 -22.01
C GLY A 171 -0.46 4.22 -23.12
N GLY A 172 -0.38 2.92 -22.82
CA GLY A 172 -0.75 1.87 -23.79
C GLY A 172 -2.26 1.85 -24.01
N THR A 173 -2.68 1.74 -25.28
CA THR A 173 -4.08 1.49 -25.62
C THR A 173 -4.41 0.03 -25.37
N LEU A 174 -5.28 -0.23 -24.41
CA LEU A 174 -5.91 -1.54 -24.30
C LEU A 174 -6.88 -1.72 -25.47
N PRO A 175 -6.93 -2.91 -26.11
CA PRO A 175 -7.94 -3.19 -27.12
C PRO A 175 -9.33 -2.87 -26.57
N ASN A 176 -10.07 -2.01 -27.28
CA ASN A 176 -11.42 -1.55 -26.91
C ASN A 176 -11.56 -0.62 -25.70
N ASP A 177 -10.48 -0.05 -25.17
CA ASP A 177 -10.59 0.96 -24.12
C ASP A 177 -10.31 2.36 -24.67
N THR A 178 -11.32 3.24 -24.59
CA THR A 178 -11.19 4.66 -24.90
C THR A 178 -10.63 5.48 -23.75
N ARG A 179 -10.42 4.86 -22.60
CA ARG A 179 -9.86 5.46 -21.39
C ARG A 179 -8.36 5.24 -21.37
N ALA A 180 -7.62 5.96 -22.21
CA ALA A 180 -6.19 6.05 -22.04
C ALA A 180 -5.92 6.84 -20.75
N PHE A 181 -5.40 6.18 -19.72
CA PHE A 181 -4.71 6.89 -18.65
C PHE A 181 -3.45 7.50 -19.29
N LYS A 182 -3.57 8.75 -19.70
CA LYS A 182 -2.40 9.53 -20.10
C LYS A 182 -1.70 9.92 -18.81
N ASP A 183 -0.75 9.13 -18.41
CA ASP A 183 0.16 9.52 -17.35
C ASP A 183 1.36 10.25 -17.92
N GLU A 184 2.01 11.06 -17.09
CA GLU A 184 3.19 11.87 -17.42
C GLU A 184 4.44 11.04 -17.83
N TYR A 185 4.34 9.72 -17.83
CA TYR A 185 5.38 8.82 -18.33
C TYR A 185 5.42 8.68 -19.87
N THR A 186 4.49 9.29 -20.57
CA THR A 186 4.48 9.42 -22.03
C THR A 186 4.74 10.86 -22.43
#